data_fc3a66e5084322d99b0254e35181b3d8
#
_entry.id   fc3a66e5084322d99b0254e35181b3d8
#
_cell.length_a   1.000
_cell.length_b   1.000
_cell.length_c   1.000
_cell.angle_alpha   90.00
_cell.angle_beta   90.00
_cell.angle_gamma   90.00
#
_symmetry.space_group_name_H-M   'P 1'
#
loop_
_entity.id
_entity.type
_entity.pdbx_description
1 polymer ?
#
loop_
_entity_poly.entity_id
_entity_poly.type
_entity_poly.pdbx_seq_one_letter_code
_entity_poly.pdbx_strand_id
1 'polypeptide(L)'
;MIKKFILLCFFLLNSQKLLSQEIYEWFNQESNGFLELMKSSDTQNKNNYELYLTYVKKNFAVKSIAYSLINEEIINNSDQSLLDLYLQVFEDYLTKTIYNLADPNYSGKIDLISIDESDGIYIIASEITDSEGKIRLYWKAVAVNDSYKIIDVIIENTSYFVTKKTEFSKILRKNKNDINKLILELQNI
;
A
#
# COMPACT_ATOMS: atom_id res chain seq x y z
N MET A 1 39.67 17.51 -17.00
CA MET A 1 38.23 17.66 -16.75
C MET A 1 37.39 16.45 -17.19
N ILE A 2 37.60 15.89 -18.36
CA ILE A 2 36.84 14.74 -18.94
C ILE A 2 36.88 13.49 -18.05
N LYS A 3 38.04 13.12 -17.48
CA LYS A 3 38.16 11.92 -16.61
C LYS A 3 37.33 12.01 -15.32
N LYS A 4 37.17 13.20 -14.73
CA LYS A 4 36.32 13.41 -13.53
C LYS A 4 34.83 13.30 -13.86
N PHE A 5 34.43 13.73 -15.07
CA PHE A 5 33.06 13.65 -15.54
C PHE A 5 32.66 12.21 -15.84
N ILE A 6 33.53 11.43 -16.46
CA ILE A 6 33.31 10.01 -16.75
C ILE A 6 33.19 9.21 -15.44
N LEU A 7 34.01 9.52 -14.43
CA LEU A 7 33.94 8.85 -13.12
C LEU A 7 32.62 9.16 -12.39
N LEU A 8 32.13 10.39 -12.48
CA LEU A 8 30.86 10.80 -11.89
C LEU A 8 29.66 10.11 -12.58
N CYS A 9 29.66 10.03 -13.90
CA CYS A 9 28.64 9.29 -14.66
C CYS A 9 28.63 7.77 -14.31
N PHE A 10 29.81 7.20 -14.09
CA PHE A 10 29.94 5.79 -13.72
C PHE A 10 29.39 5.51 -12.29
N PHE A 11 29.58 6.45 -11.37
CA PHE A 11 29.01 6.37 -10.02
C PHE A 11 27.49 6.50 -10.03
N LEU A 12 26.92 7.42 -10.84
CA LEU A 12 25.48 7.61 -10.95
C LEU A 12 24.78 6.40 -11.59
N LEU A 13 25.37 5.80 -12.59
CA LEU A 13 24.84 4.60 -13.25
C LEU A 13 24.88 3.36 -12.34
N ASN A 14 25.88 3.25 -11.46
CA ASN A 14 25.93 2.16 -10.49
C ASN A 14 24.93 2.35 -9.34
N SER A 15 24.67 3.58 -8.89
CA SER A 15 23.68 3.83 -7.84
C SER A 15 22.24 3.55 -8.30
N GLN A 16 21.88 3.92 -9.53
CA GLN A 16 20.57 3.60 -10.11
C GLN A 16 20.36 2.08 -10.28
N LYS A 17 21.41 1.36 -10.66
CA LYS A 17 21.35 -0.09 -10.80
C LYS A 17 21.21 -0.82 -9.47
N LEU A 18 21.82 -0.29 -8.41
CA LEU A 18 21.70 -0.81 -7.06
C LEU A 18 20.28 -0.59 -6.49
N LEU A 19 19.75 0.64 -6.61
CA LEU A 19 18.39 0.98 -6.18
C LEU A 19 17.32 0.14 -6.90
N SER A 20 17.49 -0.11 -8.21
CA SER A 20 16.55 -0.94 -8.97
C SER A 20 16.58 -2.41 -8.53
N GLN A 21 17.72 -2.90 -8.05
CA GLN A 21 17.86 -4.25 -7.51
C GLN A 21 17.24 -4.37 -6.13
N GLU A 22 17.41 -3.39 -5.25
CA GLU A 22 16.85 -3.40 -3.91
C GLU A 22 15.31 -3.41 -3.92
N ILE A 23 14.67 -2.57 -4.73
CA ILE A 23 13.21 -2.57 -4.84
C ILE A 23 12.68 -3.82 -5.54
N TYR A 24 13.42 -4.39 -6.48
CA TYR A 24 13.11 -5.67 -7.11
C TYR A 24 13.08 -6.80 -6.07
N GLU A 25 14.11 -6.90 -5.24
CA GLU A 25 14.22 -7.91 -4.18
C GLU A 25 13.12 -7.70 -3.13
N TRP A 26 12.89 -6.47 -2.69
CA TRP A 26 11.81 -6.13 -1.78
C TRP A 26 10.43 -6.55 -2.34
N PHE A 27 10.12 -6.18 -3.58
CA PHE A 27 8.82 -6.52 -4.18
C PHE A 27 8.61 -8.03 -4.28
N ASN A 28 9.62 -8.77 -4.73
CA ASN A 28 9.52 -10.23 -4.82
C ASN A 28 9.36 -10.88 -3.44
N GLN A 29 10.07 -10.41 -2.44
CA GLN A 29 9.94 -10.91 -1.07
C GLN A 29 8.54 -10.64 -0.53
N GLU A 30 8.05 -9.40 -0.65
CA GLU A 30 6.78 -9.01 -0.05
C GLU A 30 5.56 -9.57 -0.82
N SER A 31 5.62 -9.67 -2.13
CA SER A 31 4.56 -10.31 -2.93
C SER A 31 4.45 -11.82 -2.64
N ASN A 32 5.58 -12.52 -2.52
CA ASN A 32 5.59 -13.92 -2.10
C ASN A 32 5.09 -14.07 -0.65
N GLY A 33 5.53 -13.21 0.26
CA GLY A 33 5.03 -13.18 1.65
C GLY A 33 3.52 -12.95 1.72
N PHE A 34 2.97 -12.10 0.87
CA PHE A 34 1.54 -11.90 0.75
C PHE A 34 0.80 -13.15 0.28
N LEU A 35 1.31 -13.83 -0.75
CA LEU A 35 0.72 -15.09 -1.25
C LEU A 35 0.73 -16.19 -0.18
N GLU A 36 1.82 -16.31 0.57
CA GLU A 36 1.89 -17.26 1.70
C GLU A 36 0.90 -16.90 2.80
N LEU A 37 0.76 -15.60 3.11
CA LEU A 37 -0.20 -15.10 4.09
C LEU A 37 -1.64 -15.41 3.68
N MET A 38 -2.00 -15.20 2.40
CA MET A 38 -3.32 -15.54 1.87
C MET A 38 -3.65 -17.03 2.02
N LYS A 39 -2.69 -17.90 1.72
CA LYS A 39 -2.85 -19.37 1.80
C LYS A 39 -2.89 -19.89 3.22
N SER A 40 -2.19 -19.25 4.17
CA SER A 40 -2.10 -19.70 5.56
C SER A 40 -3.36 -19.44 6.38
N SER A 41 -4.36 -18.79 5.80
CA SER A 41 -5.51 -18.26 6.50
C SER A 41 -6.52 -19.34 6.88
N ASP A 42 -6.36 -19.92 8.06
CA ASP A 42 -7.50 -20.46 8.80
C ASP A 42 -8.31 -19.28 9.35
N THR A 43 -9.41 -18.93 8.68
CA THR A 43 -10.27 -17.78 9.00
C THR A 43 -10.89 -17.83 10.39
N GLN A 44 -10.75 -18.94 11.12
CA GLN A 44 -11.24 -19.11 12.49
C GLN A 44 -10.14 -18.82 13.55
N ASN A 45 -8.88 -18.58 13.14
CA ASN A 45 -7.79 -18.39 14.08
C ASN A 45 -7.45 -16.89 14.24
N LYS A 46 -7.70 -16.34 15.43
CA LYS A 46 -7.40 -14.94 15.77
C LYS A 46 -5.92 -14.55 15.54
N ASN A 47 -5.01 -15.51 15.60
CA ASN A 47 -3.59 -15.27 15.33
C ASN A 47 -3.33 -14.87 13.87
N ASN A 48 -4.19 -15.25 12.93
CA ASN A 48 -4.03 -14.90 11.53
C ASN A 48 -4.25 -13.41 11.28
N TYR A 49 -5.21 -12.77 11.96
CA TYR A 49 -5.44 -11.34 11.86
C TYR A 49 -4.19 -10.52 12.22
N GLU A 50 -3.48 -10.90 13.29
CA GLU A 50 -2.23 -10.24 13.71
C GLU A 50 -1.11 -10.34 12.66
N LEU A 51 -1.08 -11.42 11.88
CA LEU A 51 -0.13 -11.54 10.76
C LEU A 51 -0.44 -10.53 9.66
N TYR A 52 -1.72 -10.34 9.32
CA TYR A 52 -2.15 -9.33 8.33
C TYR A 52 -1.89 -7.91 8.83
N LEU A 53 -2.14 -7.63 10.11
CA LEU A 53 -1.84 -6.35 10.72
C LEU A 53 -0.34 -6.05 10.64
N THR A 54 0.50 -7.04 10.95
CA THR A 54 1.96 -6.92 10.83
C THR A 54 2.38 -6.67 9.39
N TYR A 55 1.78 -7.38 8.43
CA TYR A 55 2.04 -7.17 7.00
C TYR A 55 1.66 -5.76 6.54
N VAL A 56 0.49 -5.27 6.94
CA VAL A 56 0.02 -3.91 6.63
C VAL A 56 0.98 -2.86 7.20
N LYS A 57 1.34 -2.97 8.47
CA LYS A 57 2.28 -2.05 9.12
C LYS A 57 3.66 -2.05 8.45
N LYS A 58 4.13 -3.22 8.04
CA LYS A 58 5.41 -3.38 7.38
C LYS A 58 5.40 -2.77 5.98
N ASN A 59 4.35 -2.99 5.20
CA ASN A 59 4.38 -2.76 3.75
C ASN A 59 3.63 -1.52 3.27
N PHE A 60 2.71 -0.96 4.07
CA PHE A 60 1.94 0.22 3.66
C PHE A 60 2.37 1.48 4.42
N ALA A 61 2.36 2.61 3.74
CA ALA A 61 2.54 3.93 4.36
C ALA A 61 1.22 4.39 5.01
N VAL A 62 0.72 3.62 5.99
CA VAL A 62 -0.64 3.74 6.56
C VAL A 62 -1.00 5.18 6.90
N LYS A 63 -0.13 5.90 7.63
CA LYS A 63 -0.37 7.30 8.01
C LYS A 63 -0.51 8.22 6.81
N SER A 64 0.39 8.10 5.84
CA SER A 64 0.37 8.94 4.62
C SER A 64 -0.88 8.67 3.79
N ILE A 65 -1.25 7.39 3.65
CA ILE A 65 -2.48 6.99 2.95
C ILE A 65 -3.70 7.57 3.68
N ALA A 66 -3.87 7.29 4.97
CA ALA A 66 -5.00 7.76 5.75
C ALA A 66 -5.24 9.27 5.62
N TYR A 67 -4.19 10.07 5.79
CA TYR A 67 -4.29 11.53 5.68
C TYR A 67 -4.56 12.00 4.25
N SER A 68 -4.12 11.28 3.22
CA SER A 68 -4.44 11.62 1.83
C SER A 68 -5.92 11.42 1.48
N LEU A 69 -6.66 10.62 2.25
CA LEU A 69 -8.06 10.29 2.03
C LEU A 69 -9.04 11.31 2.61
N ILE A 70 -8.60 12.15 3.52
CA ILE A 70 -9.42 13.22 4.15
C ILE A 70 -8.91 14.60 3.75
N ASN A 71 -9.72 15.62 3.94
CA ASN A 71 -9.36 16.99 3.60
C ASN A 71 -8.37 17.58 4.61
N GLU A 72 -7.44 18.40 4.14
CA GLU A 72 -6.47 19.11 4.97
C GLU A 72 -7.17 19.98 6.05
N GLU A 73 -8.31 20.58 5.73
CA GLU A 73 -9.12 21.34 6.69
C GLU A 73 -9.54 20.48 7.89
N ILE A 74 -9.92 19.21 7.67
CA ILE A 74 -10.29 18.28 8.75
C ILE A 74 -9.06 17.97 9.61
N ILE A 75 -7.90 17.74 8.97
CA ILE A 75 -6.65 17.47 9.69
C ILE A 75 -6.30 18.65 10.60
N ASN A 76 -6.35 19.87 10.06
CA ASN A 76 -5.96 21.08 10.77
C ASN A 76 -6.93 21.48 11.90
N ASN A 77 -8.23 21.12 11.79
CA ASN A 77 -9.27 21.46 12.78
C ASN A 77 -9.54 20.33 13.78
N SER A 78 -8.95 19.16 13.64
CA SER A 78 -9.09 18.05 14.59
C SER A 78 -7.99 18.08 15.64
N ASP A 79 -8.30 17.69 16.86
CA ASP A 79 -7.26 17.47 17.86
C ASP A 79 -6.47 16.21 17.58
N GLN A 80 -5.27 16.10 18.15
CA GLN A 80 -4.37 14.99 17.90
C GLN A 80 -4.95 13.66 18.33
N SER A 81 -5.72 13.61 19.41
CA SER A 81 -6.32 12.36 19.91
C SER A 81 -7.35 11.79 18.94
N LEU A 82 -8.11 12.66 18.29
CA LEU A 82 -9.08 12.28 17.25
C LEU A 82 -8.39 11.80 15.98
N LEU A 83 -7.29 12.44 15.58
CA LEU A 83 -6.49 12.00 14.45
C LEU A 83 -5.80 10.66 14.73
N ASP A 84 -5.33 10.43 15.95
CA ASP A 84 -4.72 9.16 16.36
C ASP A 84 -5.77 8.03 16.35
N LEU A 85 -7.00 8.30 16.80
CA LEU A 85 -8.11 7.35 16.71
C LEU A 85 -8.46 7.03 15.25
N TYR A 86 -8.53 8.06 14.39
CA TYR A 86 -8.75 7.85 12.96
C TYR A 86 -7.68 6.97 12.33
N LEU A 87 -6.41 7.20 12.64
CA LEU A 87 -5.30 6.40 12.13
C LEU A 87 -5.40 4.95 12.60
N GLN A 88 -5.71 4.71 13.87
CA GLN A 88 -5.88 3.36 14.41
C GLN A 88 -7.03 2.63 13.72
N VAL A 89 -8.17 3.30 13.55
CA VAL A 89 -9.35 2.71 12.89
C VAL A 89 -9.09 2.48 11.40
N PHE A 90 -8.38 3.40 10.73
CA PHE A 90 -8.00 3.20 9.32
C PHE A 90 -7.02 2.04 9.14
N GLU A 91 -6.07 1.84 10.04
CA GLU A 91 -5.15 0.70 10.03
C GLU A 91 -5.91 -0.62 10.16
N ASP A 92 -6.87 -0.68 11.09
CA ASP A 92 -7.74 -1.85 11.27
C ASP A 92 -8.62 -2.10 10.04
N TYR A 93 -9.22 -1.05 9.49
CA TYR A 93 -9.99 -1.10 8.24
C TYR A 93 -9.17 -1.65 7.07
N LEU A 94 -7.97 -1.13 6.85
CA LEU A 94 -7.07 -1.60 5.77
C LEU A 94 -6.66 -3.06 5.99
N THR A 95 -6.37 -3.42 7.24
CA THR A 95 -6.04 -4.80 7.62
C THR A 95 -7.20 -5.75 7.34
N LYS A 96 -8.43 -5.41 7.74
CA LYS A 96 -9.63 -6.20 7.45
C LYS A 96 -9.88 -6.32 5.95
N THR A 97 -9.69 -5.23 5.20
CA THR A 97 -9.84 -5.25 3.75
C THR A 97 -8.92 -6.29 3.11
N ILE A 98 -7.65 -6.32 3.53
CA ILE A 98 -6.66 -7.28 3.00
C ILE A 98 -6.94 -8.69 3.54
N TYR A 99 -7.29 -8.82 4.81
CA TYR A 99 -7.65 -10.09 5.44
C TYR A 99 -8.84 -10.78 4.74
N ASN A 100 -9.83 -10.01 4.29
CA ASN A 100 -10.98 -10.54 3.56
C ASN A 100 -10.64 -11.06 2.15
N LEU A 101 -9.43 -10.84 1.65
CA LEU A 101 -8.91 -11.46 0.43
C LEU A 101 -8.33 -12.86 0.68
N ALA A 102 -8.23 -13.27 1.95
CA ALA A 102 -7.67 -14.56 2.33
C ALA A 102 -8.43 -15.73 1.69
N ASP A 103 -7.69 -16.59 1.01
CA ASP A 103 -8.22 -17.82 0.43
C ASP A 103 -7.19 -18.95 0.59
N PRO A 104 -7.43 -19.91 1.50
CA PRO A 104 -6.55 -21.06 1.70
C PRO A 104 -6.33 -21.92 0.44
N ASN A 105 -7.25 -21.84 -0.52
CA ASN A 105 -7.16 -22.59 -1.78
C ASN A 105 -6.53 -21.75 -2.92
N TYR A 106 -6.10 -20.52 -2.62
CA TYR A 106 -5.53 -19.65 -3.65
C TYR A 106 -4.27 -20.27 -4.25
N SER A 107 -4.28 -20.52 -5.54
CA SER A 107 -3.19 -21.13 -6.30
C SER A 107 -2.50 -20.16 -7.27
N GLY A 108 -2.88 -18.88 -7.21
CA GLY A 108 -2.35 -17.85 -8.08
C GLY A 108 -0.88 -17.50 -7.77
N LYS A 109 -0.28 -16.76 -8.69
CA LYS A 109 1.07 -16.19 -8.58
C LYS A 109 1.07 -14.72 -8.95
N ILE A 110 2.07 -14.02 -8.47
CA ILE A 110 2.33 -12.61 -8.81
C ILE A 110 3.67 -12.56 -9.56
N ASP A 111 3.62 -12.21 -10.82
CA ASP A 111 4.83 -12.06 -11.66
C ASP A 111 5.14 -10.54 -11.80
N LEU A 112 6.37 -10.14 -11.50
CA LEU A 112 6.84 -8.79 -11.76
C LEU A 112 7.05 -8.59 -13.27
N ILE A 113 6.58 -7.45 -13.80
CA ILE A 113 6.73 -7.09 -15.22
C ILE A 113 7.77 -5.98 -15.40
N SER A 114 7.62 -4.87 -14.71
CA SER A 114 8.56 -3.74 -14.76
C SER A 114 8.56 -2.95 -13.45
N ILE A 115 9.63 -2.20 -13.25
CA ILE A 115 9.74 -1.19 -12.21
C ILE A 115 10.23 0.09 -12.89
N ASP A 116 9.46 1.15 -12.74
CA ASP A 116 9.80 2.50 -13.21
C ASP A 116 9.87 3.43 -11.99
N GLU A 117 10.68 4.49 -12.06
CA GLU A 117 10.81 5.48 -10.98
C GLU A 117 10.64 6.87 -11.55
N SER A 118 9.81 7.67 -10.91
CA SER A 118 9.63 9.08 -11.21
C SER A 118 9.38 9.87 -9.92
N ASP A 119 10.18 10.90 -9.68
CA ASP A 119 10.05 11.81 -8.55
C ASP A 119 10.05 11.11 -7.18
N GLY A 120 10.85 10.04 -7.03
CA GLY A 120 10.94 9.27 -5.79
C GLY A 120 9.77 8.30 -5.58
N ILE A 121 8.87 8.16 -6.55
CA ILE A 121 7.78 7.18 -6.56
C ILE A 121 8.15 6.05 -7.51
N TYR A 122 8.17 4.84 -6.99
CA TYR A 122 8.34 3.62 -7.76
C TYR A 122 6.99 3.13 -8.24
N ILE A 123 6.88 2.89 -9.56
CA ILE A 123 5.69 2.29 -10.19
C ILE A 123 6.07 0.87 -10.58
N ILE A 124 5.53 -0.10 -9.86
CA ILE A 124 5.82 -1.50 -10.04
C ILE A 124 4.65 -2.14 -10.78
N ALA A 125 4.86 -2.57 -12.01
CA ALA A 125 3.88 -3.33 -12.77
C ALA A 125 4.04 -4.83 -12.47
N SER A 126 2.92 -5.48 -12.12
CA SER A 126 2.86 -6.92 -11.91
C SER A 126 1.62 -7.54 -12.55
N GLU A 127 1.64 -8.84 -12.75
CA GLU A 127 0.51 -9.62 -13.23
C GLU A 127 0.17 -10.71 -12.21
N ILE A 128 -1.05 -10.70 -11.72
CA ILE A 128 -1.62 -11.83 -10.98
C ILE A 128 -2.18 -12.81 -12.00
N THR A 129 -1.81 -14.08 -11.88
CA THR A 129 -2.36 -15.16 -12.68
C THR A 129 -2.96 -16.20 -11.74
N ASP A 130 -4.24 -16.52 -11.90
CA ASP A 130 -4.95 -17.56 -11.15
C ASP A 130 -5.89 -18.37 -12.07
N SER A 131 -6.79 -19.15 -11.47
CA SER A 131 -7.77 -19.96 -12.21
C SER A 131 -8.83 -19.15 -12.96
N GLU A 132 -9.05 -17.89 -12.58
CA GLU A 132 -10.03 -16.98 -13.19
C GLU A 132 -9.42 -16.19 -14.36
N GLY A 133 -8.08 -16.10 -14.42
CA GLY A 133 -7.38 -15.43 -15.51
C GLY A 133 -6.16 -14.65 -15.08
N LYS A 134 -5.95 -13.52 -15.75
CA LYS A 134 -4.81 -12.62 -15.52
C LYS A 134 -5.29 -11.21 -15.24
N ILE A 135 -4.80 -10.62 -14.15
CA ILE A 135 -5.09 -9.24 -13.76
C ILE A 135 -3.77 -8.48 -13.64
N ARG A 136 -3.69 -7.32 -14.30
CA ARG A 136 -2.54 -6.43 -14.16
C ARG A 136 -2.74 -5.46 -13.02
N LEU A 137 -1.72 -5.37 -12.15
CA LEU A 137 -1.66 -4.43 -11.04
C LEU A 137 -0.48 -3.49 -11.21
N TYR A 138 -0.67 -2.25 -10.76
CA TYR A 138 0.42 -1.31 -10.57
C TYR A 138 0.44 -0.89 -9.09
N TRP A 139 1.61 -1.05 -8.48
CA TRP A 139 1.85 -0.65 -7.11
C TRP A 139 2.64 0.64 -7.13
N LYS A 140 2.19 1.64 -6.39
CA LYS A 140 3.02 2.82 -6.14
C LYS A 140 3.69 2.64 -4.79
N ALA A 141 5.01 2.75 -4.76
CA ALA A 141 5.80 2.64 -3.55
C ALA A 141 6.75 3.83 -3.41
N VAL A 142 7.13 4.12 -2.19
CA VAL A 142 8.14 5.13 -1.83
C VAL A 142 9.18 4.51 -0.92
N ALA A 143 10.43 4.99 -1.01
CA ALA A 143 11.47 4.61 -0.08
C ALA A 143 11.21 5.26 1.28
N VAL A 144 11.30 4.49 2.37
CA VAL A 144 11.16 4.95 3.75
C VAL A 144 12.23 4.26 4.59
N ASN A 145 13.22 5.04 5.07
CA ASN A 145 14.41 4.50 5.71
C ASN A 145 15.11 3.49 4.79
N ASP A 146 15.38 2.28 5.29
CA ASP A 146 16.06 1.21 4.55
C ASP A 146 15.06 0.21 3.92
N SER A 147 13.84 0.65 3.59
CA SER A 147 12.80 -0.20 3.02
C SER A 147 11.88 0.60 2.09
N TYR A 148 10.83 -0.06 1.57
CA TYR A 148 9.81 0.58 0.74
C TYR A 148 8.43 0.43 1.38
N LYS A 149 7.54 1.39 1.07
CA LYS A 149 6.16 1.39 1.53
C LYS A 149 5.21 1.63 0.37
N ILE A 150 4.18 0.83 0.27
CA ILE A 150 3.10 1.01 -0.69
C ILE A 150 2.27 2.24 -0.30
N ILE A 151 2.01 3.11 -1.26
CA ILE A 151 1.16 4.31 -1.12
C ILE A 151 -0.10 4.24 -1.98
N ASP A 152 -0.13 3.36 -3.00
CA ASP A 152 -1.33 3.14 -3.83
C ASP A 152 -1.25 1.78 -4.54
N VAL A 153 -2.42 1.23 -4.86
CA VAL A 153 -2.58 0.05 -5.71
C VAL A 153 -3.58 0.39 -6.81
N ILE A 154 -3.19 0.16 -8.06
CA ILE A 154 -4.02 0.42 -9.24
C ILE A 154 -4.41 -0.93 -9.85
N ILE A 155 -5.70 -1.19 -9.92
CA ILE A 155 -6.28 -2.43 -10.45
C ILE A 155 -7.10 -2.03 -11.68
N GLU A 156 -6.82 -2.62 -12.84
CA GLU A 156 -7.54 -2.32 -14.09
C GLU A 156 -7.65 -0.81 -14.36
N ASN A 157 -6.54 -0.08 -14.23
CA ASN A 157 -6.44 1.38 -14.38
C ASN A 157 -7.20 2.22 -13.33
N THR A 158 -7.72 1.62 -12.28
CA THR A 158 -8.43 2.33 -11.20
C THR A 158 -7.61 2.31 -9.92
N SER A 159 -7.21 3.48 -9.41
CA SER A 159 -6.53 3.60 -8.12
C SER A 159 -7.49 3.25 -6.99
N TYR A 160 -7.06 2.32 -6.13
CA TYR A 160 -7.83 1.89 -4.97
C TYR A 160 -8.04 3.06 -3.99
N PHE A 161 -6.96 3.78 -3.66
CA PHE A 161 -7.07 4.86 -2.68
C PHE A 161 -7.74 6.12 -3.23
N VAL A 162 -7.67 6.42 -4.53
CA VAL A 162 -8.47 7.50 -5.14
C VAL A 162 -9.97 7.17 -5.07
N THR A 163 -10.34 5.91 -5.28
CA THR A 163 -11.72 5.44 -5.09
C THR A 163 -12.15 5.61 -3.63
N LYS A 164 -11.33 5.17 -2.67
CA LYS A 164 -11.60 5.33 -1.24
C LYS A 164 -11.69 6.80 -0.81
N LYS A 165 -10.84 7.67 -1.35
CA LYS A 165 -10.94 9.13 -1.13
C LYS A 165 -12.31 9.67 -1.54
N THR A 166 -12.83 9.20 -2.66
CA THR A 166 -14.16 9.59 -3.14
C THR A 166 -15.27 9.10 -2.19
N GLU A 167 -15.17 7.86 -1.71
CA GLU A 167 -16.11 7.29 -0.75
C GLU A 167 -16.08 8.06 0.59
N PHE A 168 -14.91 8.27 1.16
CA PHE A 168 -14.72 9.00 2.42
C PHE A 168 -15.22 10.45 2.30
N SER A 169 -14.94 11.10 1.17
CA SER A 169 -15.43 12.44 0.90
C SER A 169 -16.96 12.53 0.82
N LYS A 170 -17.63 11.47 0.35
CA LYS A 170 -19.11 11.41 0.37
C LYS A 170 -19.65 11.30 1.79
N ILE A 171 -19.04 10.42 2.61
CA ILE A 171 -19.41 10.25 4.02
C ILE A 171 -19.22 11.57 4.78
N LEU A 172 -18.05 12.19 4.65
CA LEU A 172 -17.71 13.45 5.31
C LEU A 172 -18.67 14.58 4.91
N ARG A 173 -18.92 14.79 3.62
CA ARG A 173 -19.84 15.83 3.14
C ARG A 173 -21.26 15.63 3.66
N LYS A 174 -21.77 14.39 3.68
CA LYS A 174 -23.10 14.06 4.23
C LYS A 174 -23.19 14.40 5.71
N ASN A 175 -22.09 14.35 6.44
CA ASN A 175 -22.00 14.54 7.88
C ASN A 175 -21.30 15.87 8.27
N LYS A 176 -21.33 16.90 7.43
CA LYS A 176 -20.76 18.23 7.71
C LYS A 176 -19.27 18.21 8.09
N ASN A 177 -18.51 17.34 7.44
CA ASN A 177 -17.08 17.08 7.69
C ASN A 177 -16.76 16.54 9.10
N ASP A 178 -17.73 15.94 9.79
CA ASP A 178 -17.50 15.28 11.09
C ASP A 178 -16.73 13.97 10.89
N ILE A 179 -15.46 13.98 11.27
CA ILE A 179 -14.57 12.81 11.16
C ILE A 179 -15.01 11.65 12.06
N ASN A 180 -15.72 11.92 13.19
CA ASN A 180 -16.25 10.85 14.05
C ASN A 180 -17.24 9.96 13.29
N LYS A 181 -17.99 10.52 12.35
CA LYS A 181 -18.90 9.75 11.51
C LYS A 181 -18.16 8.85 10.53
N LEU A 182 -17.06 9.33 9.97
CA LEU A 182 -16.19 8.48 9.14
C LEU A 182 -15.58 7.35 9.98
N ILE A 183 -15.06 7.64 11.17
CA ILE A 183 -14.51 6.64 12.09
C ILE A 183 -15.54 5.54 12.38
N LEU A 184 -16.78 5.93 12.72
CA LEU A 184 -17.86 4.97 12.99
C LEU A 184 -18.19 4.08 11.77
N GLU A 185 -18.23 4.66 10.57
CA GLU A 185 -18.46 3.88 9.34
C GLU A 185 -17.35 2.86 9.09
N LEU A 186 -16.07 3.26 9.29
CA LEU A 186 -14.93 2.37 9.09
C LEU A 186 -14.89 1.21 10.12
N GLN A 187 -15.37 1.44 11.35
CA GLN A 187 -15.44 0.41 12.38
C GLN A 187 -16.49 -0.66 12.10
N ASN A 188 -17.49 -0.37 11.28
CA ASN A 188 -18.60 -1.27 10.96
C ASN A 188 -18.32 -2.16 9.72
N ILE A 189 -17.15 -2.03 9.12
CA ILE A 189 -16.66 -2.86 8.01
C ILE A 189 -15.78 -3.97 8.57
#